data_b23177c773dda4060bbf378b0b7174d8
#
_entry.id   b23177c773dda4060bbf378b0b7174d8
#
_cell.length_a   1.000
_cell.length_b   1.000
_cell.length_c   1.000
_cell.angle_alpha   90.00
_cell.angle_beta   90.00
_cell.angle_gamma   90.00
#
_symmetry.space_group_name_H-M   'P 1'
#
loop_
_entity.id
_entity.type
_entity.pdbx_description
1 polymer ?
#
loop_
_entity_poly.entity_id
_entity_poly.type
_entity_poly.pdbx_seq_one_letter_code
_entity_poly.pdbx_strand_id
1 'polypeptide(L)'
;MKNFLILIFSLFSLFSQAQTYYGHEVYSFNQGRNNLGGPVVASRSNPLMALGQPQNIDIENGNINFVSLGFGGDIILKLQNKIEVVPTTTLSVYETTWNYTNCNIYAEKAEIFVSSDNSNYKSLGTTCLNSNTVFDVSQSNLDSIQYIRIVDISDPQNFSQFSFVSDGYDLDGVSVFNNGPLPIELKYFGIDFENPYLNIRIVTGSEANADKLVVESSIDASNFDFLTEFQAAGNSSFERQYDRKLIFEPESQITYFRVVEIDFDGKKYEFDVIVVNTKKLDPIEIYYFDLLGRRVDSTQSIFRLKR
;
A
#
# COMPACT_ATOMS: atom_id res chain seq x y z
N MET A 1 8.92 -31.02 -34.14
CA MET A 1 9.35 -30.72 -32.77
C MET A 1 9.15 -29.23 -32.57
N LYS A 2 8.17 -28.85 -31.75
CA LYS A 2 7.89 -27.43 -31.45
C LYS A 2 8.93 -26.98 -30.43
N ASN A 3 9.82 -26.07 -30.81
CA ASN A 3 10.71 -25.41 -29.87
C ASN A 3 9.90 -24.41 -29.06
N PHE A 4 9.58 -24.78 -27.84
CA PHE A 4 9.02 -23.91 -26.83
C PHE A 4 10.17 -23.08 -26.26
N LEU A 5 10.26 -21.79 -26.62
CA LEU A 5 11.16 -20.86 -25.95
C LEU A 5 10.46 -20.40 -24.66
N ILE A 6 10.79 -21.06 -23.54
CA ILE A 6 10.35 -20.61 -22.22
C ILE A 6 11.26 -19.46 -21.83
N LEU A 7 10.77 -18.22 -21.97
CA LEU A 7 11.38 -17.07 -21.31
C LEU A 7 10.94 -17.09 -19.85
N ILE A 8 11.86 -17.46 -18.97
CA ILE A 8 11.64 -17.30 -17.51
C ILE A 8 11.85 -15.83 -17.19
N PHE A 9 10.75 -15.09 -17.04
CA PHE A 9 10.78 -13.78 -16.41
C PHE A 9 10.73 -13.96 -14.89
N SER A 10 11.71 -13.38 -14.20
CA SER A 10 11.66 -13.24 -12.75
C SER A 10 10.50 -12.30 -12.39
N LEU A 11 9.47 -12.84 -11.76
CA LEU A 11 8.41 -12.05 -11.12
C LEU A 11 9.05 -11.18 -10.04
N PHE A 12 9.29 -9.91 -10.32
CA PHE A 12 9.33 -8.89 -9.29
C PHE A 12 7.87 -8.49 -9.02
N SER A 13 7.23 -9.21 -8.10
CA SER A 13 5.98 -8.74 -7.52
C SER A 13 6.29 -7.42 -6.79
N LEU A 14 5.80 -6.31 -7.31
CA LEU A 14 5.64 -5.08 -6.56
C LEU A 14 4.56 -5.35 -5.51
N PHE A 15 4.96 -5.95 -4.40
CA PHE A 15 4.11 -5.99 -3.22
C PHE A 15 3.91 -4.53 -2.79
N SER A 16 2.69 -4.02 -2.84
CA SER A 16 2.30 -2.92 -1.98
C SER A 16 2.51 -3.44 -0.56
N GLN A 17 3.68 -3.14 0.00
CA GLN A 17 3.96 -3.49 1.38
C GLN A 17 3.08 -2.60 2.25
N ALA A 18 2.37 -3.23 3.17
CA ALA A 18 1.78 -2.53 4.29
C ALA A 18 2.80 -1.53 4.83
N GLN A 19 2.47 -0.26 4.80
CA GLN A 19 3.41 0.78 5.17
C GLN A 19 3.09 1.32 6.54
N THR A 20 4.13 1.41 7.38
CA THR A 20 4.05 2.03 8.69
C THR A 20 4.66 3.42 8.62
N TYR A 21 3.91 4.40 9.08
CA TYR A 21 4.33 5.80 9.17
C TYR A 21 4.46 6.18 10.64
N TYR A 22 5.38 7.06 10.94
CA TYR A 22 5.67 7.52 12.30
C TYR A 22 5.53 9.04 12.40
N GLY A 23 5.46 9.56 13.61
CA GLY A 23 5.57 10.99 13.88
C GLY A 23 6.87 11.53 13.29
N HIS A 24 6.80 12.50 12.39
CA HIS A 24 7.95 13.06 11.66
C HIS A 24 8.37 14.44 12.17
N GLU A 25 7.42 15.23 12.62
CA GLU A 25 7.62 16.61 13.09
C GLU A 25 6.75 16.87 14.32
N VAL A 26 7.29 17.55 15.30
CA VAL A 26 6.50 18.14 16.37
C VAL A 26 5.94 19.47 15.86
N TYR A 27 4.64 19.48 15.54
CA TYR A 27 3.98 20.67 15.06
C TYR A 27 3.67 21.66 16.18
N SER A 28 3.27 21.15 17.35
CA SER A 28 2.99 21.93 18.56
C SER A 28 3.19 21.07 19.80
N PHE A 29 3.67 21.69 20.87
CA PHE A 29 3.79 21.06 22.18
C PHE A 29 3.50 22.06 23.28
N ASN A 30 2.44 21.82 24.07
CA ASN A 30 2.06 22.60 25.22
C ASN A 30 2.18 21.69 26.44
N GLN A 31 3.35 21.72 27.09
CA GLN A 31 3.58 20.88 28.25
C GLN A 31 2.75 21.35 29.45
N GLY A 32 2.02 20.41 30.03
CA GLY A 32 1.28 20.63 31.29
C GLY A 32 2.20 20.71 32.52
N ARG A 33 1.67 20.32 33.64
CA ARG A 33 2.37 20.37 34.94
C ARG A 33 2.48 18.99 35.56
N ASN A 34 3.37 18.84 36.53
CA ASN A 34 3.40 17.64 37.37
C ASN A 34 2.22 17.63 38.36
N ASN A 35 1.98 16.51 39.06
CA ASN A 35 0.87 16.33 40.00
C ASN A 35 0.92 17.28 41.20
N LEU A 36 2.03 17.96 41.47
CA LEU A 36 2.20 18.98 42.53
C LEU A 36 2.04 20.41 41.98
N GLY A 37 1.68 20.58 40.69
CA GLY A 37 1.52 21.88 40.05
C GLY A 37 2.82 22.54 39.59
N GLY A 38 3.97 21.88 39.76
CA GLY A 38 5.28 22.32 39.31
C GLY A 38 5.53 21.98 37.82
N PRO A 39 6.69 22.36 37.28
CA PRO A 39 7.09 21.97 35.94
C PRO A 39 7.38 20.45 35.88
N VAL A 40 7.22 19.87 34.70
CA VAL A 40 7.72 18.54 34.38
C VAL A 40 9.24 18.52 34.46
N VAL A 41 9.82 17.38 34.83
CA VAL A 41 11.29 17.23 34.93
C VAL A 41 11.94 17.45 33.58
N ALA A 42 12.99 18.26 33.54
CA ALA A 42 13.65 18.69 32.28
C ALA A 42 14.12 17.52 31.39
N SER A 43 14.52 16.38 31.99
CA SER A 43 14.95 15.19 31.27
C SER A 43 13.80 14.52 30.50
N ARG A 44 12.53 14.81 30.83
CA ARG A 44 11.33 14.28 30.19
C ARG A 44 10.52 15.35 29.43
N SER A 45 11.15 16.50 29.12
CA SER A 45 10.49 17.64 28.51
C SER A 45 10.89 17.87 27.05
N ASN A 46 11.61 16.92 26.43
CA ASN A 46 12.01 17.03 25.03
C ASN A 46 10.95 16.38 24.13
N PRO A 47 10.12 17.15 23.38
CA PRO A 47 9.07 16.58 22.54
C PRO A 47 9.59 15.81 21.33
N LEU A 48 10.88 15.98 20.95
CA LEU A 48 11.47 15.25 19.85
C LEU A 48 11.61 13.74 20.13
N MET A 49 11.52 13.34 21.41
CA MET A 49 11.54 11.92 21.79
C MET A 49 10.29 11.16 21.33
N ALA A 50 9.21 11.86 20.98
CA ALA A 50 8.01 11.24 20.42
C ALA A 50 8.06 11.05 18.87
N LEU A 51 9.21 11.29 18.24
CA LEU A 51 9.38 11.19 16.78
C LEU A 51 10.08 9.89 16.37
N GLY A 52 9.73 9.43 15.16
CA GLY A 52 10.30 8.22 14.59
C GLY A 52 9.63 6.95 15.08
N GLN A 53 10.33 5.83 14.94
CA GLN A 53 9.81 4.53 15.36
C GLN A 53 9.82 4.42 16.89
N PRO A 54 8.66 4.18 17.53
CA PRO A 54 8.59 3.94 18.97
C PRO A 54 9.44 2.73 19.39
N GLN A 55 10.11 2.84 20.53
CA GLN A 55 11.03 1.81 21.00
C GLN A 55 10.47 0.99 22.16
N ASN A 56 9.43 1.50 22.84
CA ASN A 56 8.81 0.83 23.99
C ASN A 56 9.77 0.60 25.17
N ILE A 57 10.68 1.53 25.37
CA ILE A 57 11.65 1.49 26.47
C ILE A 57 11.75 2.85 27.16
N ASP A 58 11.84 2.87 28.48
CA ASP A 58 11.91 4.12 29.25
C ASP A 58 13.27 4.82 29.11
N ILE A 59 14.33 4.05 28.99
CA ILE A 59 15.71 4.55 28.93
C ILE A 59 16.48 3.86 27.81
N GLU A 60 17.01 4.66 26.89
CA GLU A 60 17.92 4.20 25.86
C GLU A 60 19.33 4.78 26.07
N ASN A 61 20.35 3.93 26.17
CA ASN A 61 21.75 4.34 26.37
C ASN A 61 21.95 5.34 27.53
N GLY A 62 21.15 5.22 28.58
CA GLY A 62 21.19 6.08 29.78
C GLY A 62 20.41 7.38 29.64
N ASN A 63 19.70 7.61 28.53
CA ASN A 63 18.86 8.77 28.30
C ASN A 63 17.37 8.39 28.30
N ILE A 64 16.53 9.30 28.74
CA ILE A 64 15.08 9.17 28.66
C ILE A 64 14.67 9.13 27.18
N ASN A 65 13.83 8.17 26.81
CA ASN A 65 13.41 7.90 25.43
C ASN A 65 11.91 8.17 25.18
N PHE A 66 11.34 9.10 25.92
CA PHE A 66 9.94 9.53 25.80
C PHE A 66 9.79 10.99 26.22
N VAL A 67 8.62 11.55 25.99
CA VAL A 67 8.25 12.87 26.49
C VAL A 67 7.05 12.77 27.42
N SER A 68 7.13 13.35 28.62
CA SER A 68 5.97 13.52 29.50
C SER A 68 5.13 14.72 29.05
N LEU A 69 3.86 14.49 28.74
CA LEU A 69 2.96 15.57 28.31
C LEU A 69 2.68 16.55 29.47
N GLY A 70 2.74 16.11 30.69
CA GLY A 70 2.27 16.87 31.84
C GLY A 70 0.74 16.82 31.94
N PHE A 71 0.21 16.90 33.16
CA PHE A 71 -1.23 16.90 33.38
C PHE A 71 -1.91 18.05 32.64
N GLY A 72 -2.85 17.72 31.73
CA GLY A 72 -3.52 18.68 30.87
C GLY A 72 -2.67 19.21 29.71
N GLY A 73 -1.48 18.67 29.49
CA GLY A 73 -0.64 19.02 28.34
C GLY A 73 -1.10 18.35 27.05
N ASP A 74 -0.62 18.87 25.93
CA ASP A 74 -0.90 18.29 24.61
C ASP A 74 0.28 18.40 23.64
N ILE A 75 0.36 17.45 22.72
CA ILE A 75 1.29 17.45 21.62
C ILE A 75 0.56 17.22 20.31
N ILE A 76 1.01 17.90 19.25
CA ILE A 76 0.57 17.64 17.87
C ILE A 76 1.78 17.14 17.09
N LEU A 77 1.69 15.89 16.64
CA LEU A 77 2.65 15.28 15.73
C LEU A 77 2.14 15.38 14.31
N LYS A 78 3.04 15.68 13.38
CA LYS A 78 2.74 15.71 11.95
C LYS A 78 3.45 14.56 11.25
N LEU A 79 2.74 13.85 10.41
CA LEU A 79 3.29 12.82 9.53
C LEU A 79 4.01 13.47 8.35
N GLN A 80 5.04 12.80 7.82
CA GLN A 80 5.80 13.30 6.68
C GLN A 80 4.90 13.60 5.46
N ASN A 81 3.98 12.68 5.19
CA ASN A 81 3.02 12.79 4.11
C ASN A 81 1.59 12.70 4.66
N LYS A 82 0.65 13.21 3.89
CA LYS A 82 -0.77 12.96 4.13
C LYS A 82 -1.07 11.49 3.82
N ILE A 83 -1.70 10.78 4.74
CA ILE A 83 -2.03 9.36 4.61
C ILE A 83 -3.52 9.25 4.30
N GLU A 84 -3.85 8.61 3.21
CA GLU A 84 -5.22 8.26 2.86
C GLU A 84 -5.80 7.29 3.89
N VAL A 85 -7.04 7.51 4.30
CA VAL A 85 -7.72 6.64 5.27
C VAL A 85 -8.51 5.58 4.51
N VAL A 86 -8.12 4.33 4.72
CA VAL A 86 -8.82 3.15 4.21
C VAL A 86 -9.38 2.34 5.38
N PRO A 87 -10.31 1.39 5.16
CA PRO A 87 -10.94 0.62 6.25
C PRO A 87 -9.97 -0.13 7.17
N THR A 88 -8.74 -0.34 6.73
CA THR A 88 -7.69 -1.02 7.49
C THR A 88 -6.66 -0.07 8.10
N THR A 89 -6.85 1.27 7.95
CA THR A 89 -5.93 2.25 8.54
C THR A 89 -6.06 2.26 10.05
N THR A 90 -4.97 1.99 10.75
CA THR A 90 -4.91 2.02 12.21
C THR A 90 -3.84 2.97 12.71
N LEU A 91 -4.10 3.56 13.86
CA LEU A 91 -3.15 4.37 14.63
C LEU A 91 -2.83 3.67 15.94
N SER A 92 -1.56 3.39 16.18
CA SER A 92 -1.09 2.93 17.50
C SER A 92 -0.39 4.07 18.22
N VAL A 93 -0.68 4.20 19.51
CA VAL A 93 -0.03 5.15 20.42
C VAL A 93 0.78 4.36 21.45
N TYR A 94 2.03 4.73 21.60
CA TYR A 94 2.99 4.06 22.48
C TYR A 94 3.30 4.95 23.66
N GLU A 95 3.19 4.38 24.85
CA GLU A 95 3.40 5.05 26.12
C GLU A 95 4.31 4.19 26.98
N THR A 96 5.04 4.80 27.91
CA THR A 96 5.92 4.13 28.83
C THR A 96 5.59 4.47 30.28
N THR A 97 5.47 3.49 31.15
CA THR A 97 4.96 3.66 32.53
C THR A 97 5.90 3.15 33.62
N TRP A 98 7.18 3.03 33.36
CA TRP A 98 8.13 2.51 34.36
C TRP A 98 7.64 1.21 35.04
N ASN A 99 7.08 0.28 34.26
CA ASN A 99 6.50 -1.01 34.70
C ASN A 99 5.14 -0.93 35.41
N TYR A 100 4.47 0.20 35.50
CA TYR A 100 3.07 0.22 35.90
C TYR A 100 2.20 -0.24 34.73
N THR A 101 1.40 -1.29 34.93
CA THR A 101 0.59 -1.91 33.88
C THR A 101 -0.90 -1.89 34.14
N ASN A 102 -1.32 -1.29 35.29
CA ASN A 102 -2.72 -1.32 35.69
C ASN A 102 -3.29 0.09 35.80
N CYS A 103 -4.10 0.45 34.83
CA CYS A 103 -4.78 1.74 34.74
C CYS A 103 -5.69 2.05 35.94
N ASN A 104 -6.15 1.06 36.71
CA ASN A 104 -6.93 1.32 37.92
C ASN A 104 -6.06 1.75 39.11
N ILE A 105 -4.76 1.51 39.03
CA ILE A 105 -3.81 1.87 40.07
C ILE A 105 -3.05 3.13 39.68
N TYR A 106 -2.55 3.17 38.42
CA TYR A 106 -1.73 4.27 37.91
C TYR A 106 -2.37 4.76 36.60
N ALA A 107 -3.26 5.73 36.69
CA ALA A 107 -4.20 6.07 35.63
C ALA A 107 -3.68 7.20 34.72
N GLU A 108 -2.55 7.02 34.09
CA GLU A 108 -2.11 7.91 33.00
C GLU A 108 -2.96 7.66 31.77
N LYS A 109 -3.65 8.70 31.32
CA LYS A 109 -4.64 8.64 30.25
C LYS A 109 -4.41 9.74 29.23
N ALA A 110 -4.65 9.42 27.99
CA ALA A 110 -4.67 10.41 26.92
C ALA A 110 -5.91 10.26 26.03
N GLU A 111 -6.38 11.37 25.47
CA GLU A 111 -7.34 11.37 24.39
C GLU A 111 -6.63 11.61 23.04
N ILE A 112 -7.01 10.82 22.05
CA ILE A 112 -6.34 10.75 20.76
C ILE A 112 -7.23 11.35 19.68
N PHE A 113 -6.65 12.26 18.90
CA PHE A 113 -7.35 12.93 17.80
C PHE A 113 -6.52 12.86 16.53
N VAL A 114 -7.21 12.85 15.39
CA VAL A 114 -6.61 12.92 14.06
C VAL A 114 -7.22 14.05 13.24
N SER A 115 -6.43 14.61 12.33
CA SER A 115 -6.86 15.66 11.41
C SER A 115 -6.11 15.58 10.09
N SER A 116 -6.74 16.04 9.01
CA SER A 116 -6.09 16.16 7.70
C SER A 116 -5.47 17.54 7.46
N ASP A 117 -5.89 18.57 8.22
CA ASP A 117 -5.60 19.98 7.95
C ASP A 117 -5.15 20.80 9.19
N ASN A 118 -4.97 20.13 10.33
CA ASN A 118 -4.66 20.75 11.63
C ASN A 118 -5.73 21.70 12.19
N SER A 119 -6.95 21.67 11.67
CA SER A 119 -8.05 22.51 12.18
C SER A 119 -9.26 21.68 12.61
N ASN A 120 -9.62 20.68 11.83
CA ASN A 120 -10.76 19.82 12.09
C ASN A 120 -10.31 18.49 12.69
N TYR A 121 -10.25 18.42 14.01
CA TYR A 121 -9.86 17.23 14.73
C TYR A 121 -11.05 16.31 15.01
N LYS A 122 -10.83 14.99 14.83
CA LYS A 122 -11.76 13.92 15.15
C LYS A 122 -11.17 13.06 16.24
N SER A 123 -11.90 12.89 17.34
CA SER A 123 -11.49 11.99 18.43
C SER A 123 -11.63 10.54 17.98
N LEU A 124 -10.60 9.75 18.24
CA LEU A 124 -10.61 8.29 18.08
C LEU A 124 -10.88 7.57 19.40
N GLY A 125 -10.92 8.31 20.52
CA GLY A 125 -11.14 7.76 21.84
C GLY A 125 -9.97 8.00 22.79
N THR A 126 -9.95 7.23 23.88
CA THR A 126 -8.96 7.39 24.95
C THR A 126 -8.10 6.15 25.11
N THR A 127 -6.86 6.34 25.53
CA THR A 127 -5.94 5.29 25.94
C THR A 127 -5.58 5.43 27.42
N CYS A 128 -5.06 4.37 28.01
CA CYS A 128 -4.52 4.38 29.35
C CYS A 128 -3.37 3.39 29.46
N LEU A 129 -2.22 3.88 29.91
CA LEU A 129 -0.99 3.13 30.06
C LEU A 129 -0.47 2.49 28.76
N ASN A 130 0.60 1.72 28.91
CA ASN A 130 1.43 1.13 27.86
C ASN A 130 0.79 -0.01 27.06
N SER A 131 -0.48 -0.25 27.17
CA SER A 131 -1.09 -1.15 26.22
C SER A 131 -1.06 -0.46 24.87
N ASN A 132 -0.40 -1.05 23.88
CA ASN A 132 -0.42 -0.63 22.51
C ASN A 132 -1.88 -0.46 22.08
N THR A 133 -2.41 0.72 22.30
CA THR A 133 -3.81 1.00 21.98
C THR A 133 -3.86 1.28 20.51
N VAL A 134 -4.56 0.43 19.78
CA VAL A 134 -4.75 0.53 18.34
C VAL A 134 -6.12 1.11 18.09
N PHE A 135 -6.14 2.24 17.39
CA PHE A 135 -7.36 2.95 17.01
C PHE A 135 -7.65 2.71 15.53
N ASP A 136 -8.90 2.43 15.22
CA ASP A 136 -9.40 2.37 13.85
C ASP A 136 -9.62 3.80 13.33
N VAL A 137 -8.74 4.26 12.43
CA VAL A 137 -8.78 5.62 11.89
C VAL A 137 -9.97 5.84 10.96
N SER A 138 -10.51 4.78 10.34
CA SER A 138 -11.67 4.89 9.45
C SER A 138 -12.92 5.44 10.18
N GLN A 139 -13.01 5.25 11.48
CA GLN A 139 -14.07 5.77 12.33
C GLN A 139 -14.09 7.31 12.43
N SER A 140 -12.99 7.97 12.07
CA SER A 140 -12.93 9.44 12.02
C SER A 140 -13.79 10.04 10.91
N ASN A 141 -14.17 9.26 9.89
CA ASN A 141 -14.82 9.71 8.66
C ASN A 141 -14.00 10.80 7.91
N LEU A 142 -12.68 10.76 8.01
CA LEU A 142 -11.77 11.59 7.24
C LEU A 142 -11.27 10.80 6.02
N ASP A 143 -11.14 11.46 4.87
CA ASP A 143 -10.54 10.84 3.68
C ASP A 143 -9.02 10.66 3.82
N SER A 144 -8.39 11.46 4.69
CA SER A 144 -6.95 11.40 4.91
C SER A 144 -6.58 12.00 6.27
N ILE A 145 -5.39 11.64 6.80
CA ILE A 145 -4.82 12.23 8.01
C ILE A 145 -3.38 12.69 7.77
N GLN A 146 -2.97 13.75 8.47
CA GLN A 146 -1.58 14.19 8.52
C GLN A 146 -1.17 14.61 9.94
N TYR A 147 -2.12 14.98 10.79
CA TYR A 147 -1.86 15.46 12.14
C TYR A 147 -2.51 14.54 13.16
N ILE A 148 -1.74 14.25 14.21
CA ILE A 148 -2.16 13.42 15.35
C ILE A 148 -1.98 14.29 16.57
N ARG A 149 -3.06 14.58 17.30
CA ARG A 149 -3.03 15.30 18.56
C ARG A 149 -3.29 14.35 19.71
N ILE A 150 -2.45 14.42 20.72
CA ILE A 150 -2.53 13.61 21.92
C ILE A 150 -2.63 14.57 23.12
N VAL A 151 -3.69 14.43 23.89
CA VAL A 151 -3.98 15.30 25.02
C VAL A 151 -3.97 14.47 26.30
N ASP A 152 -3.14 14.84 27.26
CA ASP A 152 -3.22 14.25 28.59
C ASP A 152 -4.55 14.61 29.26
N ILE A 153 -5.26 13.58 29.70
CA ILE A 153 -6.54 13.69 30.44
C ILE A 153 -6.47 13.00 31.79
N SER A 154 -5.27 12.76 32.28
CA SER A 154 -5.04 12.17 33.60
C SER A 154 -5.48 13.13 34.71
N ASP A 155 -6.12 12.60 35.75
CA ASP A 155 -6.46 13.38 36.93
C ASP A 155 -5.28 13.37 37.91
N PRO A 156 -4.61 14.51 38.19
CA PRO A 156 -3.45 14.57 39.09
C PRO A 156 -3.78 14.12 40.51
N GLN A 157 -5.04 14.17 40.95
CA GLN A 157 -5.45 13.71 42.28
C GLN A 157 -5.27 12.21 42.46
N ASN A 158 -5.41 11.43 41.39
CA ASN A 158 -5.21 9.97 41.44
C ASN A 158 -3.75 9.59 41.72
N PHE A 159 -2.82 10.53 41.63
CA PHE A 159 -1.39 10.31 41.85
C PHE A 159 -0.92 10.78 43.24
N SER A 160 -1.79 11.38 44.01
CA SER A 160 -1.47 11.90 45.37
C SER A 160 -1.06 10.82 46.34
N GLN A 161 -1.40 9.57 46.11
CA GLN A 161 -1.06 8.42 46.93
C GLN A 161 0.39 7.95 46.77
N PHE A 162 1.09 8.39 45.72
CA PHE A 162 2.47 7.99 45.45
C PHE A 162 3.45 8.93 46.11
N SER A 163 4.58 8.40 46.57
CA SER A 163 5.65 9.17 47.22
C SER A 163 6.59 9.90 46.26
N PHE A 164 6.39 9.71 44.96
CA PHE A 164 7.16 10.34 43.88
C PHE A 164 6.28 11.32 43.06
N VAL A 165 6.95 12.21 42.32
CA VAL A 165 6.29 13.17 41.47
C VAL A 165 5.94 12.47 40.14
N SER A 166 4.67 12.58 39.75
CA SER A 166 4.17 12.08 38.46
C SER A 166 3.98 13.22 37.48
N ASP A 167 4.24 12.97 36.21
CA ASP A 167 4.23 14.02 35.18
C ASP A 167 3.17 13.78 34.09
N GLY A 168 2.17 12.91 34.37
CA GLY A 168 1.10 12.58 33.40
C GLY A 168 1.57 11.61 32.34
N TYR A 169 0.89 11.62 31.19
CA TYR A 169 1.06 10.65 30.09
C TYR A 169 2.44 10.75 29.44
N ASP A 170 3.18 9.64 29.44
CA ASP A 170 4.54 9.52 28.93
C ASP A 170 4.53 8.94 27.51
N LEU A 171 4.66 9.80 26.50
CA LEU A 171 4.57 9.44 25.09
C LEU A 171 5.93 9.02 24.51
N ASP A 172 6.07 7.77 24.08
CA ASP A 172 7.21 7.27 23.30
C ASP A 172 7.05 7.57 21.79
N GLY A 173 5.82 7.51 21.26
CA GLY A 173 5.57 7.85 19.88
C GLY A 173 4.26 7.32 19.34
N VAL A 174 4.12 7.42 18.02
CA VAL A 174 2.95 6.92 17.29
C VAL A 174 3.36 6.14 16.06
N SER A 175 2.55 5.17 15.66
CA SER A 175 2.64 4.57 14.33
C SER A 175 1.29 4.52 13.65
N VAL A 176 1.24 4.93 12.38
CA VAL A 176 0.08 4.75 11.53
C VAL A 176 0.39 3.59 10.58
N PHE A 177 -0.38 2.53 10.72
CA PHE A 177 -0.33 1.41 9.80
C PHE A 177 -1.42 1.61 8.74
N ASN A 178 -1.00 1.73 7.51
CA ASN A 178 -1.90 1.83 6.38
C ASN A 178 -1.69 0.60 5.49
N ASN A 179 -2.62 -0.32 5.62
CA ASN A 179 -2.72 -1.42 4.67
C ASN A 179 -3.74 -0.98 3.62
N GLY A 180 -3.33 -0.05 2.75
CA GLY A 180 -4.14 0.33 1.59
C GLY A 180 -4.68 -0.94 0.92
N PRO A 181 -5.78 -0.89 0.18
CA PRO A 181 -6.21 -2.07 -0.55
C PRO A 181 -4.99 -2.58 -1.29
N LEU A 182 -4.61 -3.83 -1.02
CA LEU A 182 -3.57 -4.47 -1.80
C LEU A 182 -4.05 -4.39 -3.24
N PRO A 183 -3.24 -3.92 -4.18
CA PRO A 183 -3.58 -4.05 -5.59
C PRO A 183 -4.00 -5.49 -5.86
N ILE A 184 -4.77 -5.71 -6.88
CA ILE A 184 -5.12 -7.06 -7.33
C ILE A 184 -3.87 -7.96 -7.28
N GLU A 185 -3.98 -9.10 -6.62
CA GLU A 185 -2.95 -10.14 -6.75
C GLU A 185 -3.05 -10.73 -8.17
N LEU A 186 -2.29 -10.15 -9.11
CA LEU A 186 -2.26 -10.66 -10.47
C LEU A 186 -1.43 -11.95 -10.52
N LYS A 187 -2.10 -13.11 -10.63
CA LYS A 187 -1.45 -14.42 -10.74
C LYS A 187 -0.98 -14.75 -12.13
N TYR A 188 -1.71 -14.29 -13.14
CA TYR A 188 -1.39 -14.57 -14.52
C TYR A 188 -1.94 -13.50 -15.44
N PHE A 189 -1.11 -13.07 -16.38
CA PHE A 189 -1.51 -12.30 -17.56
C PHE A 189 -0.86 -12.93 -18.78
N GLY A 190 -1.65 -13.33 -19.74
CA GLY A 190 -1.16 -13.92 -20.97
C GLY A 190 -1.94 -13.49 -22.20
N ILE A 191 -1.22 -13.36 -23.30
CA ILE A 191 -1.77 -13.05 -24.60
C ILE A 191 -1.25 -14.07 -25.60
N ASP A 192 -2.17 -14.67 -26.36
CA ASP A 192 -1.86 -15.54 -27.47
C ASP A 192 -2.45 -14.94 -28.76
N PHE A 193 -1.61 -14.78 -29.79
CA PHE A 193 -2.00 -14.19 -31.07
C PHE A 193 -2.07 -15.26 -32.14
N GLU A 194 -3.30 -15.55 -32.58
CA GLU A 194 -3.59 -16.42 -33.73
C GLU A 194 -4.30 -15.60 -34.80
N ASN A 195 -3.55 -14.98 -35.69
CA ASN A 195 -4.04 -14.04 -36.73
C ASN A 195 -5.37 -14.47 -37.36
N PRO A 196 -6.45 -13.64 -37.29
CA PRO A 196 -6.48 -12.26 -36.78
C PRO A 196 -6.89 -12.12 -35.31
N TYR A 197 -6.86 -13.17 -34.51
CA TYR A 197 -7.42 -13.20 -33.19
C TYR A 197 -6.34 -13.03 -32.11
N LEU A 198 -6.64 -12.17 -31.15
CA LEU A 198 -5.91 -12.01 -29.92
C LEU A 198 -6.72 -12.63 -28.76
N ASN A 199 -6.17 -13.64 -28.13
CA ASN A 199 -6.77 -14.28 -26.96
C ASN A 199 -6.08 -13.74 -25.71
N ILE A 200 -6.84 -13.11 -24.83
CA ILE A 200 -6.36 -12.48 -23.60
C ILE A 200 -6.87 -13.31 -22.43
N ARG A 201 -5.98 -13.63 -21.50
CA ARG A 201 -6.34 -14.26 -20.24
C ARG A 201 -5.66 -13.53 -19.08
N ILE A 202 -6.47 -13.16 -18.07
CA ILE A 202 -6.04 -12.59 -16.81
C ILE A 202 -6.55 -13.49 -15.69
N VAL A 203 -5.70 -13.80 -14.69
CA VAL A 203 -6.11 -14.51 -13.48
C VAL A 203 -5.66 -13.69 -12.29
N THR A 204 -6.60 -13.34 -11.42
CA THR A 204 -6.35 -12.67 -10.14
C THR A 204 -6.47 -13.66 -8.99
N GLY A 205 -5.65 -13.53 -7.96
CA GLY A 205 -5.76 -14.34 -6.73
C GLY A 205 -6.75 -13.73 -5.74
N SER A 206 -6.71 -12.42 -5.66
CA SER A 206 -7.63 -11.60 -4.85
C SER A 206 -7.81 -10.24 -5.51
N GLU A 207 -8.91 -9.58 -5.19
CA GLU A 207 -9.23 -8.22 -5.65
C GLU A 207 -9.75 -7.41 -4.46
N ALA A 208 -9.32 -6.16 -4.34
CA ALA A 208 -9.80 -5.26 -3.31
C ALA A 208 -9.96 -3.86 -3.90
N ASN A 209 -11.15 -3.29 -3.78
CA ASN A 209 -11.52 -1.97 -4.30
C ASN A 209 -11.41 -1.80 -5.82
N ALA A 210 -11.21 -2.88 -6.57
CA ALA A 210 -10.96 -2.85 -7.99
C ALA A 210 -12.25 -2.58 -8.78
N ASP A 211 -12.30 -1.50 -9.57
CA ASP A 211 -13.39 -1.23 -10.50
C ASP A 211 -13.18 -2.04 -11.78
N LYS A 212 -12.03 -1.93 -12.41
CA LYS A 212 -11.76 -2.60 -13.68
C LYS A 212 -10.30 -2.92 -13.95
N LEU A 213 -10.09 -3.91 -14.81
CA LEU A 213 -8.82 -4.28 -15.40
C LEU A 213 -8.78 -3.79 -16.85
N VAL A 214 -7.90 -2.87 -17.16
CA VAL A 214 -7.67 -2.35 -18.51
C VAL A 214 -6.48 -3.06 -19.12
N VAL A 215 -6.63 -3.57 -20.33
CA VAL A 215 -5.49 -4.06 -21.13
C VAL A 215 -5.11 -2.98 -22.13
N GLU A 216 -3.86 -2.64 -22.14
CA GLU A 216 -3.28 -1.66 -23.04
C GLU A 216 -2.23 -2.32 -23.94
N SER A 217 -2.01 -1.76 -25.13
CA SER A 217 -1.00 -2.23 -26.09
C SER A 217 -0.07 -1.10 -26.52
N SER A 218 1.16 -1.46 -26.89
CA SER A 218 2.18 -0.50 -27.37
C SER A 218 3.08 -1.14 -28.41
N ILE A 219 3.59 -0.34 -29.34
CA ILE A 219 4.62 -0.75 -30.30
C ILE A 219 6.04 -0.40 -29.85
N ASP A 220 6.19 0.45 -28.84
CA ASP A 220 7.46 1.00 -28.37
C ASP A 220 7.75 0.79 -26.88
N ALA A 221 6.84 0.10 -26.16
CA ALA A 221 6.87 -0.13 -24.71
C ALA A 221 6.86 1.16 -23.84
N SER A 222 6.57 2.30 -24.41
CA SER A 222 6.57 3.61 -23.74
C SER A 222 5.21 4.30 -23.82
N ASN A 223 4.59 4.27 -25.00
CA ASN A 223 3.29 4.85 -25.25
C ASN A 223 2.28 3.71 -25.38
N PHE A 224 1.37 3.62 -24.39
CA PHE A 224 0.37 2.57 -24.32
C PHE A 224 -1.01 3.11 -24.67
N ASP A 225 -1.70 2.44 -25.58
CA ASP A 225 -3.05 2.76 -26.00
C ASP A 225 -4.05 1.73 -25.46
N PHE A 226 -5.26 2.20 -25.15
CA PHE A 226 -6.35 1.35 -24.69
C PHE A 226 -6.68 0.28 -25.71
N LEU A 227 -6.73 -0.98 -25.27
CA LEU A 227 -7.12 -2.10 -26.12
C LEU A 227 -8.49 -2.66 -25.72
N THR A 228 -8.67 -3.00 -24.46
CA THR A 228 -9.93 -3.55 -23.93
C THR A 228 -9.96 -3.44 -22.40
N GLU A 229 -11.14 -3.66 -21.79
CA GLU A 229 -11.28 -3.67 -20.33
C GLU A 229 -12.17 -4.82 -19.87
N PHE A 230 -12.01 -5.23 -18.63
CA PHE A 230 -12.84 -6.19 -17.93
C PHE A 230 -13.38 -5.54 -16.67
N GLN A 231 -14.65 -5.75 -16.35
CA GLN A 231 -15.20 -5.34 -15.05
C GLN A 231 -14.61 -6.26 -13.99
N ALA A 232 -13.92 -5.68 -13.01
CA ALA A 232 -13.39 -6.43 -11.88
C ALA A 232 -14.51 -6.85 -10.91
N ALA A 233 -14.23 -7.80 -10.02
CA ALA A 233 -15.21 -8.25 -9.02
C ALA A 233 -15.40 -7.26 -7.86
N GLY A 234 -14.64 -6.20 -7.82
CA GLY A 234 -14.64 -5.17 -6.77
C GLY A 234 -13.85 -5.64 -5.55
N ASN A 235 -14.42 -6.59 -4.81
CA ASN A 235 -13.77 -7.24 -3.67
C ASN A 235 -13.94 -8.75 -3.80
N SER A 236 -12.84 -9.48 -3.86
CA SER A 236 -12.83 -10.95 -3.94
C SER A 236 -11.59 -11.50 -3.23
N SER A 237 -11.81 -12.44 -2.30
CA SER A 237 -10.73 -13.25 -1.71
C SER A 237 -10.53 -14.58 -2.46
N PHE A 238 -11.20 -14.77 -3.57
CA PHE A 238 -11.12 -15.98 -4.40
C PHE A 238 -10.52 -15.62 -5.76
N GLU A 239 -9.86 -16.60 -6.35
CA GLU A 239 -9.34 -16.52 -7.70
C GLU A 239 -10.44 -16.18 -8.71
N ARG A 240 -10.14 -15.23 -9.60
CA ARG A 240 -11.01 -14.84 -10.72
C ARG A 240 -10.24 -15.00 -12.02
N GLN A 241 -10.96 -15.42 -13.06
CA GLN A 241 -10.42 -15.54 -14.40
C GLN A 241 -11.24 -14.71 -15.37
N TYR A 242 -10.53 -13.95 -16.20
CA TYR A 242 -11.08 -13.09 -17.23
C TYR A 242 -10.48 -13.50 -18.56
N ASP A 243 -11.34 -13.89 -19.50
CA ASP A 243 -10.93 -14.30 -20.84
C ASP A 243 -11.63 -13.40 -21.88
N ARG A 244 -10.89 -13.01 -22.91
CA ARG A 244 -11.45 -12.30 -24.06
C ARG A 244 -10.73 -12.67 -25.33
N LYS A 245 -11.52 -12.87 -26.39
CA LYS A 245 -11.05 -13.02 -27.76
C LYS A 245 -11.51 -11.82 -28.56
N LEU A 246 -10.59 -11.15 -29.25
CA LEU A 246 -10.90 -10.00 -30.10
C LEU A 246 -10.12 -10.08 -31.42
N ILE A 247 -10.56 -9.34 -32.43
CA ILE A 247 -9.80 -9.17 -33.67
C ILE A 247 -8.77 -8.08 -33.40
N PHE A 248 -7.52 -8.35 -33.76
CA PHE A 248 -6.40 -7.45 -33.58
C PHE A 248 -5.56 -7.37 -34.85
N GLU A 249 -5.35 -6.16 -35.33
CA GLU A 249 -4.50 -5.89 -36.48
C GLU A 249 -3.18 -5.26 -36.00
N PRO A 250 -2.09 -6.04 -35.88
CA PRO A 250 -0.84 -5.53 -35.33
C PRO A 250 -0.17 -4.56 -36.31
N GLU A 251 0.24 -3.41 -35.77
CA GLU A 251 1.02 -2.41 -36.51
C GLU A 251 2.52 -2.75 -36.61
N SER A 252 2.99 -3.64 -35.73
CA SER A 252 4.39 -4.06 -35.60
C SER A 252 4.52 -5.57 -35.52
N GLN A 253 5.73 -6.09 -35.79
CA GLN A 253 6.07 -7.49 -35.54
C GLN A 253 6.07 -7.84 -34.07
N ILE A 254 6.41 -6.89 -33.20
CA ILE A 254 6.43 -7.03 -31.75
C ILE A 254 5.44 -6.03 -31.18
N THR A 255 4.56 -6.52 -30.33
CA THR A 255 3.62 -5.69 -29.57
C THR A 255 3.80 -5.97 -28.10
N TYR A 256 3.79 -4.90 -27.32
CA TYR A 256 3.87 -4.91 -25.88
C TYR A 256 2.47 -4.78 -25.31
N PHE A 257 2.17 -5.52 -24.26
CA PHE A 257 0.87 -5.47 -23.57
C PHE A 257 1.08 -5.36 -22.08
N ARG A 258 0.19 -4.62 -21.41
CA ARG A 258 0.14 -4.56 -19.96
C ARG A 258 -1.29 -4.57 -19.45
N VAL A 259 -1.45 -4.92 -18.18
CA VAL A 259 -2.70 -4.74 -17.44
C VAL A 259 -2.55 -3.51 -16.56
N VAL A 260 -3.59 -2.71 -16.47
CA VAL A 260 -3.73 -1.60 -15.53
C VAL A 260 -4.99 -1.85 -14.73
N GLU A 261 -4.86 -2.00 -13.42
CA GLU A 261 -5.98 -1.96 -12.51
C GLU A 261 -6.42 -0.53 -12.29
N ILE A 262 -7.72 -0.31 -12.23
CA ILE A 262 -8.33 0.97 -11.86
C ILE A 262 -9.29 0.71 -10.71
N ASP A 263 -9.06 1.37 -9.59
CA ASP A 263 -9.91 1.30 -8.41
C ASP A 263 -11.17 2.17 -8.55
N PHE A 264 -12.17 1.94 -7.67
CA PHE A 264 -13.38 2.76 -7.63
C PHE A 264 -13.11 4.25 -7.33
N ASP A 265 -11.98 4.58 -6.71
CA ASP A 265 -11.53 5.95 -6.48
C ASP A 265 -10.74 6.55 -7.68
N GLY A 266 -10.53 5.77 -8.73
CA GLY A 266 -9.82 6.16 -9.95
C GLY A 266 -8.30 6.00 -9.88
N LYS A 267 -7.76 5.48 -8.79
CA LYS A 267 -6.33 5.17 -8.67
C LYS A 267 -5.95 4.05 -9.64
N LYS A 268 -4.75 4.14 -10.20
CA LYS A 268 -4.25 3.21 -11.21
C LYS A 268 -3.02 2.48 -10.72
N TYR A 269 -2.99 1.17 -10.98
CA TYR A 269 -1.84 0.31 -10.72
C TYR A 269 -1.45 -0.41 -12.01
N GLU A 270 -0.23 -0.19 -12.46
CA GLU A 270 0.32 -0.79 -13.67
C GLU A 270 1.06 -2.08 -13.33
N PHE A 271 0.77 -3.16 -14.08
CA PHE A 271 1.48 -4.43 -13.94
C PHE A 271 2.54 -4.58 -15.02
N ASP A 272 3.36 -5.63 -14.89
CA ASP A 272 4.47 -5.91 -15.79
C ASP A 272 4.04 -6.01 -17.26
N VAL A 273 4.91 -5.54 -18.13
CA VAL A 273 4.72 -5.59 -19.58
C VAL A 273 5.10 -6.95 -20.12
N ILE A 274 4.22 -7.56 -20.90
CA ILE A 274 4.54 -8.77 -21.68
C ILE A 274 4.79 -8.42 -23.14
N VAL A 275 5.62 -9.23 -23.80
CA VAL A 275 6.04 -9.03 -25.19
C VAL A 275 5.51 -10.16 -26.03
N VAL A 276 4.77 -9.82 -27.09
CA VAL A 276 4.18 -10.81 -28.00
C VAL A 276 4.67 -10.59 -29.41
N ASN A 277 5.10 -11.68 -30.07
CA ASN A 277 5.39 -11.63 -31.50
C ASN A 277 4.07 -11.72 -32.27
N THR A 278 3.64 -10.59 -32.79
CA THR A 278 2.40 -10.44 -33.55
C THR A 278 2.63 -10.47 -35.07
N LYS A 279 3.77 -11.02 -35.49
CA LYS A 279 4.04 -11.14 -36.92
C LYS A 279 2.97 -12.00 -37.57
N LYS A 280 2.35 -11.44 -38.60
CA LYS A 280 1.52 -12.21 -39.55
C LYS A 280 2.42 -13.29 -40.14
N LEU A 281 2.08 -14.56 -39.94
CA LEU A 281 2.74 -15.62 -40.70
C LEU A 281 2.41 -15.34 -42.15
N ASP A 282 3.42 -14.97 -42.94
CA ASP A 282 3.24 -14.91 -44.36
C ASP A 282 2.70 -16.27 -44.83
N PRO A 283 1.70 -16.29 -45.71
CA PRO A 283 1.18 -17.56 -46.21
C PRO A 283 2.37 -18.33 -46.76
N ILE A 284 2.46 -19.60 -46.37
CA ILE A 284 3.53 -20.46 -46.84
C ILE A 284 3.37 -20.57 -48.34
N GLU A 285 4.24 -19.87 -49.11
CA GLU A 285 4.30 -20.03 -50.56
C GLU A 285 4.90 -21.41 -50.85
N ILE A 286 4.11 -22.27 -51.43
CA ILE A 286 4.53 -23.60 -51.87
C ILE A 286 4.78 -23.55 -53.36
N TYR A 287 6.03 -23.71 -53.72
CA TYR A 287 6.41 -23.81 -55.12
C TYR A 287 6.62 -25.27 -55.49
N TYR A 288 6.10 -25.64 -56.65
CA TYR A 288 6.27 -26.97 -57.19
C TYR A 288 7.22 -26.89 -58.38
N PHE A 289 8.13 -27.86 -58.47
CA PHE A 289 9.13 -27.91 -59.50
C PHE A 289 9.15 -29.30 -60.17
N ASP A 290 9.44 -29.34 -61.50
CA ASP A 290 9.73 -30.58 -62.22
C ASP A 290 11.18 -31.01 -61.96
N LEU A 291 11.57 -32.16 -62.56
CA LEU A 291 12.92 -32.72 -62.46
C LEU A 291 14.00 -31.84 -63.06
N LEU A 292 13.65 -30.92 -63.90
CA LEU A 292 14.56 -29.97 -64.53
C LEU A 292 14.64 -28.63 -63.78
N GLY A 293 13.99 -28.55 -62.63
CA GLY A 293 13.98 -27.34 -61.79
C GLY A 293 13.07 -26.22 -62.29
N ARG A 294 12.15 -26.48 -63.20
CA ARG A 294 11.18 -25.50 -63.70
C ARG A 294 9.95 -25.46 -62.78
N ARG A 295 9.48 -24.27 -62.43
CA ARG A 295 8.26 -24.09 -61.66
C ARG A 295 7.05 -24.61 -62.40
N VAL A 296 6.29 -25.49 -61.76
CA VAL A 296 5.09 -26.13 -62.31
C VAL A 296 3.92 -25.98 -61.33
N ASP A 297 2.72 -26.31 -61.78
CA ASP A 297 1.58 -26.38 -60.87
C ASP A 297 1.60 -27.63 -59.99
N SER A 298 0.72 -27.71 -58.96
CA SER A 298 0.70 -28.78 -57.96
C SER A 298 0.48 -30.19 -58.55
N THR A 299 -0.08 -30.30 -59.73
CA THR A 299 -0.43 -31.59 -60.38
C THR A 299 0.76 -32.20 -61.15
N GLN A 300 1.79 -31.40 -61.40
CA GLN A 300 2.97 -31.78 -62.19
C GLN A 300 4.26 -31.84 -61.34
N SER A 301 4.16 -31.66 -60.01
CA SER A 301 5.31 -31.55 -59.15
C SER A 301 5.88 -32.89 -58.72
N ILE A 302 7.22 -32.99 -58.75
CA ILE A 302 7.99 -34.12 -58.17
C ILE A 302 8.65 -33.69 -56.84
N PHE A 303 8.89 -32.38 -56.66
CA PHE A 303 9.50 -31.83 -55.44
C PHE A 303 8.67 -30.68 -54.89
N ARG A 304 8.56 -30.65 -53.53
CA ARG A 304 7.90 -29.60 -52.77
C ARG A 304 8.97 -28.83 -51.95
N LEU A 305 9.19 -27.56 -52.24
CA LEU A 305 10.00 -26.69 -51.42
C LEU A 305 9.09 -25.79 -50.57
N LYS A 306 9.35 -25.77 -49.27
CA LYS A 306 8.62 -24.93 -48.32
C LYS A 306 9.60 -23.83 -47.91
N ARG A 307 9.24 -22.57 -48.13
CA ARG A 307 9.94 -21.39 -47.57
C ARG A 307 9.24 -20.88 -46.34
#